data_908ea6fb391e2db5e31dcbd8c1df960c
#
_entry.id   908ea6fb391e2db5e31dcbd8c1df960c
#
_cell.length_a   1.000
_cell.length_b   1.000
_cell.length_c   1.000
_cell.angle_alpha   90.00
_cell.angle_beta   90.00
_cell.angle_gamma   90.00
#
_symmetry.space_group_name_H-M   'P 1'
#
loop_
_entity.id
_entity.type
_entity.pdbx_description
1 polymer ?
#
loop_
_entity_poly.entity_id
_entity_poly.type
_entity_poly.pdbx_seq_one_letter_code
_entity_poly.pdbx_strand_id
1 'polypeptide(L)'
;QLTQGEGSPITVRCTVVSKAAETLQYETQEEKDKYLLEGTSIVEQMGREGASLTMTYTVYDNGRKRTSLSDTEEETIQPQDRLVRIGTQKADLEAEPDEDTGPKGPDTQLAFQAPADGKILRYFGQFQGSMHLGLDYGVGEDGQLTVLASCDGQVVSVLHRGGYGLVVEIDHGEGFLTRYAKLTSAQVELGDQVVAGQSIALVQQAEGQEEAYLHFELRAGGEAFNPCFYLD
;
A
#
# COMPACT_ATOMS: atom_id res chain seq x y z
N GLN A 1 54.93 -35.94 57.69
CA GLN A 1 54.82 -36.35 56.27
C GLN A 1 53.43 -35.96 55.75
N LEU A 2 53.43 -34.98 54.92
CA LEU A 2 52.19 -34.62 54.16
C LEU A 2 52.12 -35.60 52.97
N THR A 3 51.14 -36.48 52.97
CA THR A 3 50.85 -37.32 51.80
C THR A 3 50.11 -36.43 50.77
N GLN A 4 50.75 -36.25 49.63
CA GLN A 4 50.10 -35.67 48.44
C GLN A 4 48.93 -36.61 48.05
N GLY A 5 47.71 -36.18 48.27
CA GLY A 5 46.55 -36.81 47.69
C GLY A 5 46.57 -36.57 46.16
N GLU A 6 46.56 -37.65 45.38
CA GLU A 6 46.34 -37.57 43.92
C GLU A 6 44.96 -36.94 43.66
N GLY A 7 44.93 -35.63 43.50
CA GLY A 7 43.72 -34.95 43.03
C GLY A 7 43.39 -35.40 41.59
N SER A 8 42.16 -35.81 41.35
CA SER A 8 41.66 -36.05 40.02
C SER A 8 41.93 -34.80 39.12
N PRO A 9 42.43 -34.96 37.94
CA PRO A 9 42.80 -33.82 37.10
C PRO A 9 41.54 -32.95 36.83
N ILE A 10 41.66 -31.68 37.16
CA ILE A 10 40.58 -30.71 36.91
C ILE A 10 40.50 -30.51 35.39
N THR A 11 39.30 -30.81 34.83
CA THR A 11 39.00 -30.50 33.43
C THR A 11 38.28 -29.17 33.37
N VAL A 12 38.88 -28.18 32.71
CA VAL A 12 38.24 -26.90 32.42
C VAL A 12 37.54 -27.00 31.06
N ARG A 13 36.21 -26.93 31.05
CA ARG A 13 35.41 -26.90 29.84
C ARG A 13 34.95 -25.48 29.54
N CYS A 14 35.14 -25.05 28.30
CA CYS A 14 34.59 -23.78 27.82
C CYS A 14 33.90 -24.00 26.49
N THR A 15 32.76 -23.28 26.28
CA THR A 15 32.06 -23.26 25.02
C THR A 15 32.23 -21.87 24.39
N VAL A 16 32.75 -21.85 23.17
CA VAL A 16 32.86 -20.64 22.36
C VAL A 16 31.70 -20.62 21.39
N VAL A 17 30.94 -19.55 21.41
CA VAL A 17 29.82 -19.34 20.47
C VAL A 17 30.27 -18.34 19.41
N SER A 18 30.27 -18.76 18.16
CA SER A 18 30.42 -17.86 17.00
C SER A 18 29.10 -17.70 16.28
N LYS A 19 28.82 -16.48 15.86
CA LYS A 19 27.60 -16.14 15.14
C LYS A 19 27.99 -15.61 13.77
N ALA A 20 27.32 -16.12 12.72
CA ALA A 20 27.37 -15.61 11.37
C ALA A 20 25.94 -15.26 10.93
N ALA A 21 25.74 -14.10 10.38
CA ALA A 21 24.46 -13.67 9.81
C ALA A 21 24.64 -13.44 8.31
N GLU A 22 23.70 -13.95 7.54
CA GLU A 22 23.63 -13.78 6.10
C GLU A 22 22.26 -13.20 5.72
N THR A 23 22.24 -12.20 4.84
CA THR A 23 21.00 -11.62 4.30
C THR A 23 20.53 -12.47 3.13
N LEU A 24 19.28 -12.90 3.19
CA LEU A 24 18.63 -13.61 2.09
C LEU A 24 17.87 -12.58 1.24
N GLN A 25 18.26 -12.47 -0.02
CA GLN A 25 17.63 -11.55 -0.95
C GLN A 25 16.25 -12.08 -1.36
N TYR A 26 15.30 -11.18 -1.58
CA TYR A 26 13.99 -11.50 -2.16
C TYR A 26 14.08 -11.47 -3.70
N GLU A 27 13.16 -12.16 -4.35
CA GLU A 27 12.99 -12.10 -5.80
C GLU A 27 11.90 -11.10 -6.18
N THR A 28 11.97 -10.57 -7.41
CA THR A 28 10.88 -9.78 -7.97
C THR A 28 10.11 -10.66 -8.95
N GLN A 29 8.83 -10.88 -8.65
CA GLN A 29 7.91 -11.59 -9.52
C GLN A 29 7.13 -10.55 -10.33
N GLU A 30 7.02 -10.78 -11.64
CA GLU A 30 6.30 -9.91 -12.56
C GLU A 30 5.04 -10.62 -13.05
N GLU A 31 3.89 -9.99 -12.87
CA GLU A 31 2.61 -10.48 -13.36
C GLU A 31 2.04 -9.51 -14.41
N LYS A 32 1.54 -10.06 -15.53
CA LYS A 32 0.97 -9.28 -16.61
C LYS A 32 -0.45 -8.84 -16.27
N ASP A 33 -0.69 -7.53 -16.39
CA ASP A 33 -2.00 -6.93 -16.16
C ASP A 33 -2.54 -6.34 -17.48
N LYS A 34 -3.67 -6.88 -17.92
CA LYS A 34 -4.34 -6.44 -19.16
C LYS A 34 -5.09 -5.11 -19.02
N TYR A 35 -5.30 -4.63 -17.80
CA TYR A 35 -5.95 -3.37 -17.51
C TYR A 35 -4.95 -2.22 -17.27
N LEU A 36 -3.68 -2.55 -17.16
CA LEU A 36 -2.61 -1.59 -17.00
C LEU A 36 -1.98 -1.28 -18.35
N LEU A 37 -1.72 0.00 -18.64
CA LEU A 37 -1.12 0.42 -19.90
C LEU A 37 0.29 -0.14 -20.10
N GLU A 38 0.60 -0.56 -21.32
CA GLU A 38 1.95 -1.01 -21.69
C GLU A 38 2.99 0.06 -21.33
N GLY A 39 4.07 -0.37 -20.65
CA GLY A 39 5.11 0.51 -20.13
C GLY A 39 4.86 1.09 -18.73
N THR A 40 3.72 0.77 -18.11
CA THR A 40 3.46 1.10 -16.69
C THR A 40 3.58 -0.15 -15.81
N SER A 41 3.86 0.05 -14.53
CA SER A 41 3.91 -1.04 -13.55
C SER A 41 3.42 -0.58 -12.18
N ILE A 42 2.83 -1.49 -11.42
CA ILE A 42 2.35 -1.26 -10.06
C ILE A 42 2.99 -2.29 -9.14
N VAL A 43 3.54 -1.83 -8.01
CA VAL A 43 4.04 -2.72 -6.96
C VAL A 43 2.88 -3.14 -6.08
N GLU A 44 2.43 -4.37 -6.22
CA GLU A 44 1.33 -4.93 -5.44
C GLU A 44 1.80 -5.37 -4.05
N GLN A 45 3.01 -5.94 -3.98
CA GLN A 45 3.65 -6.35 -2.74
C GLN A 45 5.10 -5.88 -2.69
N MET A 46 5.48 -5.20 -1.62
CA MET A 46 6.88 -4.83 -1.39
C MET A 46 7.69 -6.06 -0.97
N GLY A 47 8.87 -6.22 -1.59
CA GLY A 47 9.83 -7.23 -1.18
C GLY A 47 10.42 -6.90 0.20
N ARG A 48 10.76 -7.95 0.94
CA ARG A 48 11.47 -7.85 2.21
C ARG A 48 12.57 -8.91 2.27
N GLU A 49 13.78 -8.49 2.59
CA GLU A 49 14.91 -9.40 2.79
C GLU A 49 14.64 -10.33 3.97
N GLY A 50 15.10 -11.56 3.82
CA GLY A 50 15.19 -12.52 4.89
C GLY A 50 16.57 -12.50 5.55
N ALA A 51 16.77 -13.34 6.54
CA ALA A 51 18.05 -13.51 7.21
C ALA A 51 18.26 -14.97 7.62
N SER A 52 19.47 -15.47 7.49
CA SER A 52 19.92 -16.71 8.11
C SER A 52 20.93 -16.38 9.20
N LEU A 53 20.70 -16.89 10.39
CA LEU A 53 21.60 -16.78 11.54
C LEU A 53 22.15 -18.16 11.87
N THR A 54 23.44 -18.36 11.67
CA THR A 54 24.15 -19.58 12.04
C THR A 54 24.89 -19.37 13.36
N MET A 55 24.56 -20.16 14.38
CA MET A 55 25.25 -20.19 15.66
C MET A 55 26.06 -21.47 15.78
N THR A 56 27.37 -21.34 15.86
CA THR A 56 28.27 -22.50 16.05
C THR A 56 28.80 -22.51 17.48
N TYR A 57 28.50 -23.58 18.20
CA TYR A 57 28.95 -23.85 19.56
C TYR A 57 30.20 -24.75 19.47
N THR A 58 31.37 -24.25 19.85
CA THR A 58 32.57 -25.04 19.87
C THR A 58 33.02 -25.28 21.31
N VAL A 59 33.06 -26.54 21.71
CA VAL A 59 33.45 -26.96 23.06
C VAL A 59 34.95 -27.30 23.11
N TYR A 60 35.60 -26.78 24.14
CA TYR A 60 37.02 -27.05 24.42
C TYR A 60 37.17 -27.62 25.84
N ASP A 61 37.94 -28.70 25.98
CA ASP A 61 38.40 -29.23 27.26
C ASP A 61 39.90 -28.97 27.39
N ASN A 62 40.29 -28.22 28.40
CA ASN A 62 41.70 -27.83 28.64
C ASN A 62 42.38 -27.30 27.36
N GLY A 63 41.67 -26.43 26.58
CA GLY A 63 42.12 -25.83 25.35
C GLY A 63 42.10 -26.75 24.11
N ARG A 64 41.68 -28.01 24.22
CA ARG A 64 41.53 -28.93 23.07
C ARG A 64 40.09 -28.98 22.59
N LYS A 65 39.89 -28.75 21.26
CA LYS A 65 38.57 -28.81 20.64
C LYS A 65 37.95 -30.20 20.77
N ARG A 66 36.68 -30.27 21.17
CA ARG A 66 35.90 -31.49 21.32
C ARG A 66 34.80 -31.53 20.26
N THR A 67 35.13 -32.05 19.09
CA THR A 67 34.21 -32.06 17.92
C THR A 67 32.93 -32.81 18.20
N SER A 68 32.95 -33.89 19.00
CA SER A 68 31.76 -34.65 19.36
C SER A 68 30.77 -33.93 20.30
N LEU A 69 31.16 -32.77 20.86
CA LEU A 69 30.38 -31.96 21.76
C LEU A 69 30.07 -30.57 21.13
N SER A 70 30.57 -30.32 19.91
CA SER A 70 30.30 -29.08 19.16
C SER A 70 29.07 -29.27 18.31
N ASP A 71 28.22 -28.23 18.23
CA ASP A 71 26.96 -28.22 17.50
C ASP A 71 26.81 -26.94 16.67
N THR A 72 25.89 -26.96 15.72
CA THR A 72 25.55 -25.80 14.89
C THR A 72 24.03 -25.70 14.81
N GLU A 73 23.50 -24.55 15.17
CA GLU A 73 22.08 -24.19 15.04
C GLU A 73 21.93 -23.15 13.95
N GLU A 74 20.88 -23.29 13.15
CA GLU A 74 20.54 -22.33 12.10
C GLU A 74 19.10 -21.88 12.29
N GLU A 75 18.88 -20.56 12.32
CA GLU A 75 17.59 -19.92 12.35
C GLU A 75 17.42 -19.10 11.08
N THR A 76 16.34 -19.33 10.34
CA THR A 76 16.11 -18.65 9.05
C THR A 76 14.78 -17.91 9.07
N ILE A 77 14.84 -16.63 8.71
CA ILE A 77 13.68 -15.81 8.36
C ILE A 77 13.62 -15.77 6.84
N GLN A 78 12.57 -16.35 6.26
CA GLN A 78 12.43 -16.39 4.81
C GLN A 78 12.22 -14.98 4.24
N PRO A 79 12.80 -14.66 3.07
CA PRO A 79 12.49 -13.43 2.37
C PRO A 79 11.04 -13.44 1.88
N GLN A 80 10.49 -12.25 1.71
CA GLN A 80 9.18 -12.03 1.08
C GLN A 80 9.41 -11.42 -0.31
N ASP A 81 8.97 -12.09 -1.35
CA ASP A 81 9.16 -11.63 -2.71
C ASP A 81 8.39 -10.32 -2.98
N ARG A 82 8.95 -9.53 -3.88
CA ARG A 82 8.31 -8.35 -4.42
C ARG A 82 7.41 -8.77 -5.58
N LEU A 83 6.13 -8.39 -5.55
CA LEU A 83 5.19 -8.63 -6.65
C LEU A 83 4.94 -7.32 -7.40
N VAL A 84 5.16 -7.33 -8.72
CA VAL A 84 4.98 -6.19 -9.62
C VAL A 84 4.04 -6.58 -10.74
N ARG A 85 2.92 -5.84 -10.90
CA ARG A 85 2.07 -5.98 -12.08
C ARG A 85 2.59 -5.08 -13.20
N ILE A 86 2.73 -5.64 -14.40
CA ILE A 86 3.22 -4.96 -15.60
C ILE A 86 2.09 -4.82 -16.59
N GLY A 87 1.85 -3.59 -17.04
CA GLY A 87 0.82 -3.28 -18.00
C GLY A 87 1.06 -3.90 -19.38
N THR A 88 -0.01 -4.44 -19.96
CA THR A 88 -0.01 -5.01 -21.31
C THR A 88 -1.10 -4.41 -22.20
N GLN A 89 -1.93 -3.51 -21.66
CA GLN A 89 -2.94 -2.82 -22.47
C GLN A 89 -2.26 -1.81 -23.39
N LYS A 90 -2.49 -1.93 -24.68
CA LYS A 90 -2.04 -0.91 -25.63
C LYS A 90 -2.93 0.31 -25.49
N ALA A 91 -2.30 1.50 -25.37
CA ALA A 91 -3.03 2.75 -25.38
C ALA A 91 -3.78 2.91 -26.70
N ASP A 92 -5.09 2.88 -26.68
CA ASP A 92 -5.91 3.41 -27.76
C ASP A 92 -6.05 4.92 -27.50
N LEU A 93 -5.22 5.71 -28.18
CA LEU A 93 -5.18 7.16 -28.00
C LEU A 93 -6.42 7.88 -28.55
N GLU A 94 -7.30 7.15 -29.24
CA GLU A 94 -8.55 7.68 -29.82
C GLU A 94 -9.79 7.28 -29.00
N ALA A 95 -9.67 6.25 -28.12
CA ALA A 95 -10.77 5.84 -27.25
C ALA A 95 -10.81 6.69 -25.98
N GLU A 96 -11.98 7.24 -25.65
CA GLU A 96 -12.20 7.84 -24.35
C GLU A 96 -12.33 6.76 -23.27
N PRO A 97 -11.78 6.96 -22.05
CA PRO A 97 -11.94 6.03 -20.96
C PRO A 97 -13.40 5.80 -20.59
N ASP A 98 -13.74 4.59 -20.20
CA ASP A 98 -15.03 4.15 -19.72
C ASP A 98 -14.94 3.50 -18.33
N GLU A 99 -16.03 2.91 -17.85
CA GLU A 99 -16.12 2.28 -16.54
C GLU A 99 -15.17 1.07 -16.37
N ASP A 100 -14.80 0.41 -17.45
CA ASP A 100 -13.92 -0.76 -17.47
C ASP A 100 -12.44 -0.41 -17.71
N THR A 101 -12.10 0.88 -17.89
CA THR A 101 -10.75 1.30 -18.23
C THR A 101 -9.83 1.37 -17.03
N GLY A 102 -8.64 0.77 -17.13
CA GLY A 102 -7.58 0.86 -16.12
C GLY A 102 -7.54 -0.33 -15.16
N PRO A 103 -6.63 -0.29 -14.17
CA PRO A 103 -6.41 -1.42 -13.28
C PRO A 103 -7.50 -1.56 -12.22
N LYS A 104 -7.91 -2.80 -11.96
CA LYS A 104 -8.53 -3.18 -10.70
C LYS A 104 -7.43 -3.31 -9.65
N GLY A 105 -7.62 -2.71 -8.48
CA GLY A 105 -6.73 -2.84 -7.34
C GLY A 105 -6.90 -4.18 -6.60
N PRO A 106 -6.31 -4.30 -5.39
CA PRO A 106 -6.42 -5.52 -4.59
C PRO A 106 -7.88 -5.80 -4.18
N ASP A 107 -8.20 -7.07 -4.00
CA ASP A 107 -9.50 -7.45 -3.45
C ASP A 107 -9.64 -7.00 -1.99
N THR A 108 -10.85 -6.61 -1.60
CA THR A 108 -11.17 -6.15 -0.23
C THR A 108 -12.57 -6.60 0.17
N GLN A 109 -12.82 -6.62 1.48
CA GLN A 109 -14.16 -6.80 2.05
C GLN A 109 -14.86 -5.44 2.34
N LEU A 110 -14.18 -4.32 2.11
CA LEU A 110 -14.75 -2.99 2.23
C LEU A 110 -15.81 -2.78 1.14
N ALA A 111 -16.97 -2.25 1.52
CA ALA A 111 -18.03 -1.89 0.59
C ALA A 111 -17.98 -0.38 0.33
N PHE A 112 -17.67 -0.01 -0.89
CA PHE A 112 -17.60 1.39 -1.31
C PHE A 112 -18.88 1.76 -2.06
N GLN A 113 -19.45 2.89 -1.71
CA GLN A 113 -20.58 3.49 -2.44
C GLN A 113 -20.14 4.74 -3.21
N ALA A 114 -20.96 5.15 -4.17
CA ALA A 114 -20.68 6.36 -4.94
C ALA A 114 -20.49 7.58 -4.02
N PRO A 115 -19.43 8.41 -4.25
CA PRO A 115 -19.13 9.56 -3.40
C PRO A 115 -20.06 10.74 -3.58
N ALA A 116 -20.92 10.71 -4.60
CA ALA A 116 -21.87 11.77 -4.91
C ALA A 116 -22.96 11.26 -5.86
N ASP A 117 -24.12 11.91 -5.80
CA ASP A 117 -25.23 11.72 -6.79
C ASP A 117 -25.04 12.73 -7.93
N GLY A 118 -24.06 12.46 -8.79
CA GLY A 118 -23.71 13.29 -9.94
C GLY A 118 -23.40 12.45 -11.18
N LYS A 119 -23.54 13.06 -12.35
CA LYS A 119 -23.13 12.41 -13.59
C LYS A 119 -21.61 12.29 -13.63
N ILE A 120 -21.09 11.12 -13.98
CA ILE A 120 -19.65 10.96 -14.27
C ILE A 120 -19.33 11.69 -15.57
N LEU A 121 -18.42 12.65 -15.48
CA LEU A 121 -17.94 13.46 -16.60
C LEU A 121 -16.68 12.85 -17.22
N ARG A 122 -15.81 12.25 -16.38
CA ARG A 122 -14.57 11.62 -16.79
C ARG A 122 -14.32 10.36 -15.99
N TYR A 123 -13.90 9.31 -16.70
CA TYR A 123 -13.52 8.04 -16.11
C TYR A 123 -12.01 7.97 -15.87
N PHE A 124 -11.61 6.97 -15.08
CA PHE A 124 -10.21 6.64 -14.84
C PHE A 124 -9.55 6.21 -16.16
N GLY A 125 -8.35 6.71 -16.47
CA GLY A 125 -7.58 6.29 -17.63
C GLY A 125 -6.89 7.44 -18.38
N GLN A 126 -6.44 7.17 -19.60
CA GLN A 126 -5.81 8.18 -20.45
C GLN A 126 -6.84 9.17 -20.97
N PHE A 127 -6.63 10.44 -20.70
CA PHE A 127 -7.44 11.53 -21.21
C PHE A 127 -6.55 12.64 -21.75
N GLN A 128 -6.66 12.95 -23.04
CA GLN A 128 -5.89 14.01 -23.73
C GLN A 128 -4.38 13.97 -23.44
N GLY A 129 -3.79 12.77 -23.44
CA GLY A 129 -2.35 12.57 -23.22
C GLY A 129 -1.89 12.62 -21.77
N SER A 130 -2.81 12.74 -20.82
CA SER A 130 -2.54 12.69 -19.37
C SER A 130 -3.32 11.56 -18.72
N MET A 131 -2.75 10.94 -17.68
CA MET A 131 -3.45 9.93 -16.89
C MET A 131 -4.40 10.60 -15.92
N HIS A 132 -5.70 10.27 -16.00
CA HIS A 132 -6.72 10.64 -15.05
C HIS A 132 -6.84 9.53 -13.99
N LEU A 133 -6.58 9.87 -12.72
CA LEU A 133 -6.39 8.91 -11.64
C LEU A 133 -7.67 8.63 -10.83
N GLY A 134 -8.83 8.98 -11.34
CA GLY A 134 -10.08 8.84 -10.61
C GLY A 134 -11.31 9.00 -11.48
N LEU A 135 -12.41 9.41 -10.85
CA LEU A 135 -13.67 9.75 -11.49
C LEU A 135 -13.99 11.23 -11.23
N ASP A 136 -14.45 11.94 -12.24
CA ASP A 136 -14.97 13.30 -12.05
C ASP A 136 -16.50 13.28 -12.09
N TYR A 137 -17.12 13.74 -10.99
CA TYR A 137 -18.58 13.85 -10.85
C TYR A 137 -19.01 15.31 -11.01
N GLY A 138 -19.83 15.60 -11.98
CA GLY A 138 -20.35 16.93 -12.24
C GLY A 138 -21.35 17.39 -11.20
N VAL A 139 -21.43 18.71 -10.99
CA VAL A 139 -22.47 19.31 -10.15
C VAL A 139 -23.86 19.16 -10.78
N GLY A 140 -24.90 19.23 -9.96
CA GLY A 140 -26.29 19.22 -10.41
C GLY A 140 -26.71 20.52 -11.11
N GLU A 141 -27.96 20.59 -11.55
CA GLU A 141 -28.54 21.78 -12.23
C GLU A 141 -28.54 23.03 -11.33
N ASP A 142 -28.52 22.84 -10.01
CA ASP A 142 -28.41 23.90 -9.01
C ASP A 142 -27.00 24.41 -8.81
N GLY A 143 -26.02 23.87 -9.55
CA GLY A 143 -24.61 24.20 -9.44
C GLY A 143 -23.95 23.68 -8.16
N GLN A 144 -24.55 22.70 -7.49
CA GLN A 144 -24.03 22.13 -6.24
C GLN A 144 -23.90 20.60 -6.32
N LEU A 145 -22.97 20.05 -5.55
CA LEU A 145 -22.80 18.63 -5.36
C LEU A 145 -22.40 18.35 -3.91
N THR A 146 -23.25 17.60 -3.20
CA THR A 146 -22.90 17.09 -1.88
C THR A 146 -21.95 15.92 -2.02
N VAL A 147 -20.84 15.97 -1.31
CA VAL A 147 -19.81 14.93 -1.31
C VAL A 147 -19.99 14.06 -0.08
N LEU A 148 -20.06 12.75 -0.29
CA LEU A 148 -20.32 11.74 0.71
C LEU A 148 -19.07 10.87 0.94
N ALA A 149 -18.87 10.42 2.17
CA ALA A 149 -17.87 9.39 2.46
C ALA A 149 -18.27 8.09 1.74
N SER A 150 -17.37 7.56 0.94
CA SER A 150 -17.62 6.36 0.13
C SER A 150 -17.68 5.07 0.95
N CYS A 151 -16.98 5.05 2.09
CA CYS A 151 -16.95 3.93 3.05
C CYS A 151 -16.70 4.49 4.45
N ASP A 152 -16.94 3.68 5.50
CA ASP A 152 -16.53 4.01 6.88
C ASP A 152 -15.03 4.24 6.97
N GLY A 153 -14.58 5.19 7.81
CA GLY A 153 -13.15 5.43 7.95
C GLY A 153 -12.80 6.63 8.82
N GLN A 154 -11.54 6.98 8.83
CA GLN A 154 -10.99 8.13 9.53
C GLN A 154 -10.44 9.17 8.56
N VAL A 155 -10.78 10.42 8.76
CA VAL A 155 -10.21 11.56 8.00
C VAL A 155 -8.74 11.70 8.36
N VAL A 156 -7.86 11.49 7.38
CA VAL A 156 -6.40 11.56 7.56
C VAL A 156 -5.78 12.80 6.93
N SER A 157 -6.56 13.57 6.16
CA SER A 157 -6.08 14.80 5.53
C SER A 157 -7.24 15.74 5.19
N VAL A 158 -7.09 17.02 5.53
CA VAL A 158 -7.94 18.13 5.05
C VAL A 158 -7.03 19.31 4.75
N LEU A 159 -6.68 19.50 3.46
CA LEU A 159 -5.75 20.56 3.09
C LEU A 159 -5.86 20.96 1.61
N HIS A 160 -5.32 22.12 1.26
CA HIS A 160 -5.12 22.51 -0.15
C HIS A 160 -3.86 21.85 -0.72
N ARG A 161 -4.02 21.17 -1.88
CA ARG A 161 -2.93 20.43 -2.54
C ARG A 161 -2.84 20.78 -4.02
N GLY A 162 -1.97 21.71 -4.36
CA GLY A 162 -1.60 22.05 -5.74
C GLY A 162 -2.77 22.03 -6.72
N GLY A 163 -2.65 21.30 -7.83
CA GLY A 163 -3.69 21.16 -8.85
C GLY A 163 -4.98 20.48 -8.40
N TYR A 164 -5.01 19.83 -7.23
CA TYR A 164 -6.21 19.19 -6.65
C TYR A 164 -7.15 20.15 -5.92
N GLY A 165 -6.69 21.38 -5.57
CA GLY A 165 -7.48 22.32 -4.77
C GLY A 165 -7.63 21.86 -3.31
N LEU A 166 -8.79 22.12 -2.69
CA LEU A 166 -9.12 21.60 -1.37
C LEU A 166 -9.39 20.09 -1.47
N VAL A 167 -8.76 19.33 -0.58
CA VAL A 167 -8.76 17.86 -0.56
C VAL A 167 -9.13 17.35 0.81
N VAL A 168 -10.00 16.33 0.85
CA VAL A 168 -10.23 15.46 2.00
C VAL A 168 -9.72 14.07 1.63
N GLU A 169 -8.99 13.40 2.54
CA GLU A 169 -8.58 12.01 2.39
C GLU A 169 -9.07 11.22 3.61
N ILE A 170 -9.61 10.02 3.34
CA ILE A 170 -10.15 9.12 4.36
C ILE A 170 -9.45 7.78 4.25
N ASP A 171 -8.90 7.30 5.37
CA ASP A 171 -8.34 5.96 5.53
C ASP A 171 -9.45 5.00 5.98
N HIS A 172 -9.65 3.92 5.22
CA HIS A 172 -10.67 2.91 5.47
C HIS A 172 -10.12 1.64 6.11
N GLY A 173 -8.82 1.61 6.42
CA GLY A 173 -8.12 0.39 6.80
C GLY A 173 -7.79 -0.50 5.59
N GLU A 174 -7.19 -1.66 5.84
CA GLU A 174 -6.72 -2.61 4.81
C GLU A 174 -5.76 -1.99 3.77
N GLY A 175 -5.22 -0.78 4.03
CA GLY A 175 -4.38 -0.01 3.11
C GLY A 175 -5.15 0.79 2.05
N PHE A 176 -6.49 0.83 2.14
CA PHE A 176 -7.35 1.62 1.25
C PHE A 176 -7.55 3.04 1.74
N LEU A 177 -7.49 3.98 0.81
CA LEU A 177 -7.71 5.40 1.04
C LEU A 177 -8.56 5.96 -0.10
N THR A 178 -9.54 6.81 0.26
CA THR A 178 -10.26 7.63 -0.72
C THR A 178 -9.80 9.07 -0.65
N ARG A 179 -9.71 9.70 -1.82
CA ARG A 179 -9.38 11.13 -1.97
C ARG A 179 -10.52 11.84 -2.67
N TYR A 180 -10.97 12.91 -2.04
CA TYR A 180 -11.99 13.82 -2.56
C TYR A 180 -11.34 15.16 -2.81
N ALA A 181 -11.30 15.61 -4.05
CA ALA A 181 -10.60 16.81 -4.46
C ALA A 181 -11.49 17.77 -5.27
N LYS A 182 -10.98 18.98 -5.57
CA LYS A 182 -11.75 20.07 -6.20
C LYS A 182 -12.89 20.59 -5.33
N LEU A 183 -12.80 20.37 -4.01
CA LEU A 183 -13.83 20.79 -3.06
C LEU A 183 -13.89 22.30 -2.91
N THR A 184 -15.11 22.81 -2.71
CA THR A 184 -15.32 24.23 -2.33
C THR A 184 -15.20 24.40 -0.83
N SER A 185 -15.73 23.45 -0.05
CA SER A 185 -15.61 23.45 1.42
C SER A 185 -15.60 22.03 1.96
N ALA A 186 -14.90 21.81 3.08
CA ALA A 186 -14.95 20.60 3.87
C ALA A 186 -15.91 20.80 5.06
N GLN A 187 -16.62 19.72 5.43
CA GLN A 187 -17.54 19.67 6.59
C GLN A 187 -16.98 18.76 7.69
N VAL A 188 -15.76 18.26 7.50
CA VAL A 188 -15.05 17.38 8.43
C VAL A 188 -13.64 17.93 8.68
N GLU A 189 -13.05 17.50 9.79
CA GLU A 189 -11.70 17.88 10.21
C GLU A 189 -10.79 16.65 10.30
N LEU A 190 -9.48 16.89 10.33
CA LEU A 190 -8.47 15.84 10.53
C LEU A 190 -8.73 15.05 11.82
N GLY A 191 -8.83 13.74 11.72
CA GLY A 191 -9.06 12.82 12.83
C GLY A 191 -10.52 12.41 13.03
N ASP A 192 -11.48 13.06 12.34
CA ASP A 192 -12.89 12.68 12.42
C ASP A 192 -13.12 11.24 11.95
N GLN A 193 -14.03 10.54 12.65
CA GLN A 193 -14.58 9.27 12.20
C GLN A 193 -15.81 9.55 11.37
N VAL A 194 -15.88 8.94 10.19
CA VAL A 194 -17.01 9.07 9.27
C VAL A 194 -17.59 7.71 8.94
N VAL A 195 -18.88 7.69 8.60
CA VAL A 195 -19.57 6.50 8.12
C VAL A 195 -19.91 6.66 6.65
N ALA A 196 -20.04 5.56 5.94
CA ALA A 196 -20.45 5.53 4.55
C ALA A 196 -21.76 6.34 4.35
N GLY A 197 -21.81 7.19 3.32
CA GLY A 197 -22.94 8.09 3.03
C GLY A 197 -23.00 9.36 3.88
N GLN A 198 -22.11 9.56 4.84
CA GLN A 198 -22.03 10.81 5.58
C GLN A 198 -21.58 11.97 4.67
N SER A 199 -22.26 13.12 4.73
CA SER A 199 -21.81 14.33 4.04
C SER A 199 -20.49 14.82 4.66
N ILE A 200 -19.46 15.00 3.82
CA ILE A 200 -18.12 15.39 4.23
C ILE A 200 -17.63 16.68 3.59
N ALA A 201 -18.23 17.08 2.46
CA ALA A 201 -17.80 18.26 1.73
C ALA A 201 -18.88 18.74 0.74
N LEU A 202 -18.63 19.90 0.13
CA LEU A 202 -19.43 20.45 -0.97
C LEU A 202 -18.52 20.82 -2.13
N VAL A 203 -19.04 20.63 -3.34
CA VAL A 203 -18.55 21.28 -4.56
C VAL A 203 -19.64 22.26 -5.02
N GLN A 204 -19.26 23.51 -5.30
CA GLN A 204 -20.14 24.56 -5.80
C GLN A 204 -19.52 25.21 -7.03
N GLN A 205 -20.33 25.40 -8.05
CA GLN A 205 -19.93 26.14 -9.24
C GLN A 205 -19.93 27.64 -8.94
N ALA A 206 -18.77 28.26 -9.11
CA ALA A 206 -18.65 29.70 -8.96
C ALA A 206 -19.21 30.42 -10.20
N GLU A 207 -19.65 31.65 -10.01
CA GLU A 207 -20.11 32.49 -11.13
C GLU A 207 -18.97 32.71 -12.16
N GLY A 208 -19.24 32.39 -13.42
CA GLY A 208 -18.26 32.48 -14.50
C GLY A 208 -17.31 31.28 -14.63
N GLN A 209 -17.46 30.24 -13.82
CA GLN A 209 -16.76 28.98 -13.96
C GLN A 209 -17.46 28.11 -14.98
N GLU A 210 -16.72 27.56 -15.95
CA GLU A 210 -17.32 26.75 -17.03
C GLU A 210 -17.81 25.39 -16.50
N GLU A 211 -17.07 24.75 -15.59
CA GLU A 211 -17.38 23.44 -15.04
C GLU A 211 -16.88 23.31 -13.61
N ALA A 212 -17.74 22.84 -12.70
CA ALA A 212 -17.36 22.41 -11.36
C ALA A 212 -17.62 20.91 -11.20
N TYR A 213 -16.70 20.21 -10.53
CA TYR A 213 -16.79 18.76 -10.35
C TYR A 213 -16.05 18.31 -9.11
N LEU A 214 -16.47 17.17 -8.56
CA LEU A 214 -15.71 16.40 -7.59
C LEU A 214 -14.71 15.52 -8.36
N HIS A 215 -13.45 15.59 -8.04
CA HIS A 215 -12.47 14.57 -8.43
C HIS A 215 -12.31 13.56 -7.31
N PHE A 216 -12.63 12.29 -7.61
CA PHE A 216 -12.64 11.19 -6.65
C PHE A 216 -11.62 10.11 -7.05
N GLU A 217 -10.69 9.78 -6.15
CA GLU A 217 -9.73 8.68 -6.33
C GLU A 217 -9.94 7.59 -5.28
N LEU A 218 -9.86 6.34 -5.69
CA LEU A 218 -9.67 5.18 -4.81
C LEU A 218 -8.22 4.72 -4.90
N ARG A 219 -7.57 4.56 -3.76
CA ARG A 219 -6.15 4.23 -3.68
C ARG A 219 -5.93 3.06 -2.73
N ALA A 220 -4.95 2.20 -3.06
CA ALA A 220 -4.46 1.17 -2.16
C ALA A 220 -2.92 1.13 -2.23
N GLY A 221 -2.25 1.05 -1.10
CA GLY A 221 -0.78 1.06 -1.03
C GLY A 221 -0.12 2.30 -1.63
N GLY A 222 -0.86 3.41 -1.77
CA GLY A 222 -0.40 4.65 -2.40
C GLY A 222 -0.67 4.77 -3.90
N GLU A 223 -1.09 3.70 -4.58
CA GLU A 223 -1.43 3.68 -6.00
C GLU A 223 -2.94 3.93 -6.20
N ALA A 224 -3.29 4.58 -7.32
CA ALA A 224 -4.69 4.83 -7.69
C ALA A 224 -5.20 3.72 -8.62
N PHE A 225 -6.44 3.30 -8.40
CA PHE A 225 -7.14 2.28 -9.19
C PHE A 225 -8.45 2.83 -9.72
N ASN A 226 -8.99 2.18 -10.76
CA ASN A 226 -10.30 2.57 -11.27
C ASN A 226 -11.38 2.33 -10.20
N PRO A 227 -12.04 3.38 -9.69
CA PRO A 227 -13.04 3.23 -8.65
C PRO A 227 -14.28 2.45 -9.09
N CYS A 228 -14.61 2.42 -10.39
CA CYS A 228 -15.78 1.70 -10.91
C CYS A 228 -15.80 0.20 -10.58
N PHE A 229 -14.63 -0.40 -10.34
CA PHE A 229 -14.56 -1.81 -9.94
C PHE A 229 -14.97 -2.08 -8.49
N TYR A 230 -15.22 -1.03 -7.69
CA TYR A 230 -15.47 -1.11 -6.25
C TYR A 230 -16.76 -0.42 -5.81
N LEU A 231 -17.27 0.49 -6.64
CA LEU A 231 -18.48 1.26 -6.31
C LEU A 231 -19.74 0.46 -6.65
N ASP A 232 -20.67 0.40 -5.68
CA ASP A 232 -22.03 -0.13 -5.83
C ASP A 232 -23.00 0.96 -6.30
#